data_1ca830a2f1f3f078a6a03bccc4010097
#
_entry.id   1ca830a2f1f3f078a6a03bccc4010097
#
_cell.length_a   1.000
_cell.length_b   1.000
_cell.length_c   1.000
_cell.angle_alpha   90.00
_cell.angle_beta   90.00
_cell.angle_gamma   90.00
#
_symmetry.space_group_name_H-M   'P 1'
#
loop_
_entity.id
_entity.type
_entity.pdbx_description
1 polymer ?
#
loop_
_entity_poly.entity_id
_entity_poly.type
_entity_poly.pdbx_seq_one_letter_code
_entity_poly.pdbx_strand_id
1 'polypeptide(L)'
;MVGLNGVIFRNLITGEKFSSNEAFVVSTTIFVVYLVMTFFIILTMLFISSHQRKRDGMMAQKVTFAEPIPLDRRQRTNVWLIGVFVVILLVPPILHLCMPHNSAVTWVNSRVDVSLFAILFAIVCALMRVGEEKESLLHVPWSTLIMIGGMGMLVSIAVKAGTISLLAGWVGHTPRLLIPVVLCFLAAVLNMFGGSFVGVVAPALFPVVATLARATGMSPVLLYTSTTIGGLATGISPFSAGGAMVLRFTDKDERDDMFHREFAVGLPVCVGAALVVSFLCSLVLG
;
A
#
# COMPACT_ATOMS: atom_id res chain seq x y z
N MET A 1 -9.15 -0.89 -8.74
CA MET A 1 -7.81 -0.54 -8.25
C MET A 1 -6.86 -0.41 -9.43
N VAL A 2 -6.52 0.79 -9.77
CA VAL A 2 -5.83 1.12 -11.03
C VAL A 2 -4.32 1.35 -10.82
N GLY A 3 -3.82 1.34 -9.59
CA GLY A 3 -2.41 1.53 -9.30
C GLY A 3 -1.59 0.24 -9.31
N LEU A 4 -0.25 0.38 -9.31
CA LEU A 4 0.72 -0.71 -9.25
C LEU A 4 0.37 -1.76 -8.17
N ASN A 5 0.02 -1.30 -6.97
CA ASN A 5 -0.38 -2.18 -5.87
C ASN A 5 -1.63 -3.00 -6.23
N GLY A 6 -2.63 -2.43 -6.90
CA GLY A 6 -3.86 -3.15 -7.29
C GLY A 6 -3.61 -4.26 -8.29
N VAL A 7 -2.69 -4.06 -9.24
CA VAL A 7 -2.28 -5.10 -10.21
C VAL A 7 -1.53 -6.21 -9.51
N ILE A 8 -0.60 -5.89 -8.61
CA ILE A 8 0.16 -6.88 -7.84
C ILE A 8 -0.79 -7.68 -6.94
N PHE A 9 -1.71 -7.02 -6.23
CA PHE A 9 -2.74 -7.69 -5.42
C PHE A 9 -3.56 -8.66 -6.24
N ARG A 10 -4.06 -8.22 -7.39
CA ARG A 10 -4.84 -9.08 -8.28
C ARG A 10 -4.03 -10.30 -8.72
N ASN A 11 -2.79 -10.12 -9.12
CA ASN A 11 -1.93 -11.21 -9.58
C ASN A 11 -1.62 -12.20 -8.44
N LEU A 12 -1.37 -11.71 -7.22
CA LEU A 12 -1.14 -12.56 -6.06
C LEU A 12 -2.41 -13.36 -5.69
N ILE A 13 -3.59 -12.74 -5.71
CA ILE A 13 -4.85 -13.41 -5.37
C ILE A 13 -5.23 -14.42 -6.46
N THR A 14 -5.07 -14.08 -7.74
CA THR A 14 -5.35 -15.02 -8.84
C THR A 14 -4.34 -16.17 -8.88
N GLY A 15 -3.08 -15.92 -8.48
CA GLY A 15 -2.06 -16.97 -8.32
C GLY A 15 -2.46 -18.03 -7.29
N GLU A 16 -3.27 -17.68 -6.30
CA GLU A 16 -3.82 -18.59 -5.29
C GLU A 16 -5.11 -19.33 -5.75
N LYS A 17 -5.36 -19.38 -7.05
CA LYS A 17 -6.50 -20.09 -7.69
C LYS A 17 -7.89 -19.50 -7.40
N PHE A 18 -7.98 -18.22 -7.04
CA PHE A 18 -9.25 -17.50 -6.99
C PHE A 18 -9.64 -16.98 -8.39
N SER A 19 -10.95 -16.91 -8.64
CA SER A 19 -11.47 -16.40 -9.91
C SER A 19 -11.17 -14.89 -10.06
N SER A 20 -11.15 -14.41 -11.31
CA SER A 20 -10.94 -12.98 -11.60
C SER A 20 -12.01 -12.09 -10.97
N ASN A 21 -13.24 -12.59 -10.83
CA ASN A 21 -14.34 -11.86 -10.19
C ASN A 21 -14.16 -11.77 -8.67
N GLU A 22 -13.73 -12.86 -8.03
CA GLU A 22 -13.42 -12.86 -6.61
C GLU A 22 -12.25 -11.90 -6.30
N ALA A 23 -11.18 -11.94 -7.08
CA ALA A 23 -10.06 -11.02 -6.95
C ALA A 23 -10.49 -9.56 -7.13
N PHE A 24 -11.46 -9.28 -8.00
CA PHE A 24 -12.01 -7.94 -8.18
C PHE A 24 -12.82 -7.49 -6.94
N VAL A 25 -13.70 -8.34 -6.43
CA VAL A 25 -14.49 -8.06 -5.21
C VAL A 25 -13.57 -7.82 -4.02
N VAL A 26 -12.58 -8.69 -3.80
CA VAL A 26 -11.57 -8.53 -2.74
C VAL A 26 -10.87 -7.18 -2.88
N SER A 27 -10.38 -6.85 -4.07
CA SER A 27 -9.65 -5.61 -4.31
C SER A 27 -10.51 -4.37 -4.07
N THR A 28 -11.78 -4.41 -4.47
CA THR A 28 -12.73 -3.29 -4.27
C THR A 28 -13.07 -3.13 -2.80
N THR A 29 -13.32 -4.22 -2.09
CA THR A 29 -13.59 -4.20 -0.65
C THR A 29 -12.39 -3.64 0.12
N ILE A 30 -11.18 -4.08 -0.18
CA ILE A 30 -9.94 -3.55 0.42
C ILE A 30 -9.87 -2.02 0.21
N PHE A 31 -10.14 -1.56 -1.02
CA PHE A 31 -10.08 -0.13 -1.33
C PHE A 31 -11.09 0.68 -0.50
N VAL A 32 -12.33 0.24 -0.44
CA VAL A 32 -13.40 0.93 0.30
C VAL A 32 -13.09 0.94 1.81
N VAL A 33 -12.74 -0.21 2.38
CA VAL A 33 -12.43 -0.33 3.79
C VAL A 33 -11.21 0.52 4.16
N TYR A 34 -10.16 0.49 3.32
CA TYR A 34 -8.97 1.30 3.55
C TYR A 34 -9.26 2.81 3.46
N LEU A 35 -10.09 3.24 2.51
CA LEU A 35 -10.49 4.64 2.38
C LEU A 35 -11.25 5.12 3.61
N VAL A 36 -12.23 4.33 4.08
CA VAL A 36 -13.00 4.63 5.29
C VAL A 36 -12.08 4.67 6.52
N MET A 37 -11.19 3.67 6.67
CA MET A 37 -10.22 3.63 7.76
C MET A 37 -9.31 4.86 7.75
N THR A 38 -8.76 5.22 6.59
CA THR A 38 -7.89 6.39 6.44
C THR A 38 -8.62 7.69 6.82
N PHE A 39 -9.87 7.82 6.41
CA PHE A 39 -10.70 8.97 6.80
C PHE A 39 -10.85 9.10 8.32
N PHE A 40 -11.15 7.98 9.00
CA PHE A 40 -11.24 7.97 10.46
C PHE A 40 -9.90 8.24 11.15
N ILE A 41 -8.79 7.72 10.62
CA ILE A 41 -7.45 8.01 11.13
C ILE A 41 -7.15 9.51 11.03
N ILE A 42 -7.44 10.13 9.88
CA ILE A 42 -7.23 11.57 9.69
C ILE A 42 -8.06 12.37 10.70
N LEU A 43 -9.35 12.04 10.86
CA LEU A 43 -10.20 12.71 11.85
C LEU A 43 -9.66 12.56 13.28
N THR A 44 -9.22 11.36 13.66
CA THR A 44 -8.64 11.09 14.97
C THR A 44 -7.36 11.89 15.19
N MET A 45 -6.48 11.92 14.19
CA MET A 45 -5.23 12.71 14.25
C MET A 45 -5.50 14.21 14.32
N LEU A 46 -6.47 14.72 13.56
CA LEU A 46 -6.89 16.13 13.65
C LEU A 46 -7.47 16.46 15.02
N PHE A 47 -8.25 15.55 15.59
CA PHE A 47 -8.83 15.74 16.94
C PHE A 47 -7.72 15.77 18.01
N ILE A 48 -6.79 14.81 17.99
CA ILE A 48 -5.63 14.76 18.90
C ILE A 48 -4.79 16.02 18.75
N SER A 49 -4.45 16.39 17.52
CA SER A 49 -3.65 17.61 17.23
C SER A 49 -4.35 18.89 17.71
N SER A 50 -5.67 19.00 17.50
CA SER A 50 -6.43 20.16 17.96
C SER A 50 -6.50 20.27 19.48
N HIS A 51 -6.57 19.11 20.16
CA HIS A 51 -6.59 19.05 21.62
C HIS A 51 -5.23 19.42 22.22
N GLN A 52 -4.13 18.92 21.64
CA GLN A 52 -2.77 19.28 22.05
C GLN A 52 -2.49 20.76 21.84
N ARG A 53 -2.86 21.34 20.66
CA ARG A 53 -2.71 22.78 20.40
C ARG A 53 -3.43 23.67 21.42
N LYS A 54 -4.62 23.26 21.86
CA LYS A 54 -5.37 23.97 22.91
C LYS A 54 -4.65 23.90 24.27
N ARG A 55 -3.98 22.78 24.55
CA ARG A 55 -3.26 22.56 25.82
C ARG A 55 -1.95 23.34 25.88
N ASP A 56 -1.25 23.41 24.75
CA ASP A 56 0.09 24.02 24.68
C ASP A 56 0.05 25.54 24.41
N GLY A 57 -1.16 26.15 24.29
CA GLY A 57 -1.32 27.59 24.09
C GLY A 57 -0.70 28.11 22.76
N MET A 58 -0.32 27.23 21.86
CA MET A 58 0.30 27.59 20.59
C MET A 58 -0.72 28.25 19.68
N MET A 59 -0.57 29.54 19.45
CA MET A 59 -1.23 30.23 18.35
C MET A 59 -0.83 29.55 17.04
N ALA A 60 -1.81 29.39 16.14
CA ALA A 60 -1.58 28.83 14.83
C ALA A 60 -0.42 29.55 14.15
N GLN A 61 0.72 28.88 14.05
CA GLN A 61 1.87 29.40 13.31
C GLN A 61 1.38 29.57 11.86
N LYS A 62 1.37 30.80 11.41
CA LYS A 62 0.94 31.13 10.04
C LYS A 62 1.96 30.50 9.11
N VAL A 63 1.59 29.38 8.49
CA VAL A 63 2.42 28.74 7.47
C VAL A 63 2.46 29.70 6.28
N THR A 64 3.54 30.43 6.15
CA THR A 64 3.84 31.25 4.97
C THR A 64 4.35 30.29 3.90
N PHE A 65 3.50 29.98 2.93
CA PHE A 65 3.96 29.26 1.75
C PHE A 65 4.89 30.19 0.94
N ALA A 66 6.05 29.68 0.56
CA ALA A 66 6.90 30.39 -0.40
C ALA A 66 6.13 30.60 -1.71
N GLU A 67 6.35 31.74 -2.37
CA GLU A 67 5.72 31.98 -3.67
C GLU A 67 6.08 30.85 -4.63
N PRO A 68 5.09 30.32 -5.37
CA PRO A 68 5.32 29.21 -6.29
C PRO A 68 6.28 29.64 -7.40
N ILE A 69 7.43 28.99 -7.47
CA ILE A 69 8.40 29.21 -8.54
C ILE A 69 7.79 28.70 -9.85
N PRO A 70 7.73 29.51 -10.93
CA PRO A 70 7.17 29.07 -12.19
C PRO A 70 7.98 27.88 -12.76
N LEU A 71 7.25 26.86 -13.22
CA LEU A 71 7.86 25.66 -13.81
C LEU A 71 8.64 26.01 -15.08
N ASP A 72 9.89 25.55 -15.15
CA ASP A 72 10.70 25.62 -16.37
C ASP A 72 10.07 24.77 -17.50
N ARG A 73 10.44 25.08 -18.75
CA ARG A 73 9.92 24.39 -19.94
C ARG A 73 10.11 22.86 -19.86
N ARG A 74 11.26 22.40 -19.35
CA ARG A 74 11.56 20.97 -19.16
C ARG A 74 10.65 20.35 -18.09
N GLN A 75 10.47 21.03 -16.97
CA GLN A 75 9.58 20.59 -15.88
C GLN A 75 8.13 20.50 -16.36
N ARG A 76 7.67 21.48 -17.13
CA ARG A 76 6.31 21.47 -17.70
C ARG A 76 6.11 20.32 -18.68
N THR A 77 7.11 20.00 -19.51
CA THR A 77 7.07 18.83 -20.41
C THR A 77 6.99 17.54 -19.60
N ASN A 78 7.76 17.43 -18.50
CA ASN A 78 7.74 16.26 -17.63
C ASN A 78 6.38 16.06 -16.96
N VAL A 79 5.77 17.13 -16.44
CA VAL A 79 4.41 17.09 -15.87
C VAL A 79 3.39 16.64 -16.92
N TRP A 80 3.49 17.12 -18.16
CA TRP A 80 2.63 16.66 -19.25
C TRP A 80 2.81 15.17 -19.56
N LEU A 81 4.05 14.70 -19.64
CA LEU A 81 4.35 13.27 -19.86
C LEU A 81 3.79 12.41 -18.74
N ILE A 82 3.96 12.81 -17.48
CA ILE A 82 3.36 12.13 -16.32
C ILE A 82 1.83 12.13 -16.42
N GLY A 83 1.22 13.26 -16.78
CA GLY A 83 -0.22 13.35 -16.99
C GLY A 83 -0.72 12.39 -18.07
N VAL A 84 -0.08 12.34 -19.22
CA VAL A 84 -0.39 11.40 -20.31
C VAL A 84 -0.21 9.94 -19.86
N PHE A 85 0.87 9.63 -19.15
CA PHE A 85 1.12 8.31 -18.59
C PHE A 85 -0.01 7.88 -17.65
N VAL A 86 -0.42 8.74 -16.72
CA VAL A 86 -1.53 8.47 -15.80
C VAL A 86 -2.84 8.25 -16.56
N VAL A 87 -3.14 9.06 -17.56
CA VAL A 87 -4.34 8.90 -18.40
C VAL A 87 -4.34 7.57 -19.14
N ILE A 88 -3.21 7.18 -19.76
CA ILE A 88 -3.08 5.88 -20.46
C ILE A 88 -3.31 4.71 -19.51
N LEU A 89 -2.86 4.80 -18.26
CA LEU A 89 -3.05 3.74 -17.28
C LEU A 89 -4.45 3.70 -16.68
N LEU A 90 -5.12 4.86 -16.54
CA LEU A 90 -6.43 4.96 -15.89
C LEU A 90 -7.59 4.70 -16.84
N VAL A 91 -7.48 5.16 -18.07
CA VAL A 91 -8.60 5.11 -19.03
C VAL A 91 -9.05 3.69 -19.37
N PRO A 92 -8.16 2.72 -19.71
CA PRO A 92 -8.60 1.37 -20.07
C PRO A 92 -9.35 0.63 -18.96
N PRO A 93 -8.89 0.62 -17.69
CA PRO A 93 -9.66 0.00 -16.60
C PRO A 93 -11.01 0.70 -16.35
N ILE A 94 -11.06 2.03 -16.43
CA ILE A 94 -12.32 2.78 -16.26
C ILE A 94 -13.30 2.46 -17.39
N LEU A 95 -12.84 2.45 -18.64
CA LEU A 95 -13.67 2.06 -19.78
C LEU A 95 -14.16 0.61 -19.66
N HIS A 96 -13.32 -0.29 -19.16
CA HIS A 96 -13.71 -1.68 -18.93
C HIS A 96 -14.80 -1.81 -17.84
N LEU A 97 -14.79 -0.97 -16.81
CA LEU A 97 -15.86 -0.89 -15.82
C LEU A 97 -17.17 -0.40 -16.43
N CYS A 98 -17.12 0.59 -17.34
CA CYS A 98 -18.29 1.14 -18.00
C CYS A 98 -18.84 0.23 -19.11
N MET A 99 -17.97 -0.53 -19.80
CA MET A 99 -18.29 -1.36 -20.97
C MET A 99 -17.65 -2.76 -20.87
N PRO A 100 -18.06 -3.60 -19.90
CA PRO A 100 -17.40 -4.87 -19.62
C PRO A 100 -17.55 -5.90 -20.77
N HIS A 101 -18.58 -5.76 -21.61
CA HIS A 101 -18.87 -6.68 -22.71
C HIS A 101 -18.23 -6.26 -24.06
N ASN A 102 -17.51 -5.13 -24.11
CA ASN A 102 -16.84 -4.69 -25.32
C ASN A 102 -15.49 -5.40 -25.46
N SER A 103 -15.37 -6.25 -26.48
CA SER A 103 -14.16 -7.04 -26.74
C SER A 103 -12.90 -6.19 -26.98
N ALA A 104 -13.05 -5.03 -27.62
CA ALA A 104 -11.93 -4.12 -27.88
C ALA A 104 -11.41 -3.50 -26.57
N VAL A 105 -12.32 -3.06 -25.69
CA VAL A 105 -11.96 -2.51 -24.38
C VAL A 105 -11.29 -3.56 -23.49
N THR A 106 -11.83 -4.77 -23.47
CA THR A 106 -11.25 -5.91 -22.73
C THR A 106 -9.87 -6.26 -23.26
N TRP A 107 -9.69 -6.28 -24.59
CA TRP A 107 -8.40 -6.55 -25.22
C TRP A 107 -7.36 -5.49 -24.86
N VAL A 108 -7.70 -4.20 -24.94
CA VAL A 108 -6.79 -3.08 -24.55
C VAL A 108 -6.46 -3.19 -23.07
N ASN A 109 -7.45 -3.35 -22.19
CA ASN A 109 -7.25 -3.43 -20.75
C ASN A 109 -6.34 -4.60 -20.33
N SER A 110 -6.39 -5.71 -21.05
CA SER A 110 -5.53 -6.89 -20.80
C SER A 110 -4.08 -6.71 -21.26
N ARG A 111 -3.81 -5.73 -22.12
CA ARG A 111 -2.47 -5.44 -22.68
C ARG A 111 -1.78 -4.24 -22.02
N VAL A 112 -2.51 -3.44 -21.24
CA VAL A 112 -1.91 -2.31 -20.52
C VAL A 112 -1.18 -2.84 -19.28
N ASP A 113 0.14 -2.94 -19.40
CA ASP A 113 1.04 -3.26 -18.29
C ASP A 113 1.76 -1.99 -17.82
N VAL A 114 1.63 -1.71 -16.51
CA VAL A 114 2.21 -0.49 -15.90
C VAL A 114 3.72 -0.44 -16.07
N SER A 115 4.40 -1.59 -15.92
CA SER A 115 5.86 -1.68 -15.99
C SER A 115 6.36 -1.44 -17.40
N LEU A 116 5.67 -2.02 -18.41
CA LEU A 116 5.98 -1.80 -19.81
C LEU A 116 5.85 -0.32 -20.20
N PHE A 117 4.72 0.30 -19.85
CA PHE A 117 4.50 1.71 -20.14
C PHE A 117 5.47 2.63 -19.38
N ALA A 118 5.82 2.30 -18.12
CA ALA A 118 6.83 3.05 -17.37
C ALA A 118 8.20 3.03 -18.07
N ILE A 119 8.63 1.87 -18.58
CA ILE A 119 9.88 1.75 -19.34
C ILE A 119 9.80 2.57 -20.64
N LEU A 120 8.70 2.45 -21.39
CA LEU A 120 8.51 3.23 -22.63
C LEU A 120 8.56 4.74 -22.36
N PHE A 121 7.87 5.21 -21.31
CA PHE A 121 7.91 6.63 -20.95
C PHE A 121 9.28 7.07 -20.46
N ALA A 122 10.02 6.23 -19.73
CA ALA A 122 11.40 6.51 -19.34
C ALA A 122 12.29 6.70 -20.59
N ILE A 123 12.14 5.84 -21.60
CA ILE A 123 12.86 5.96 -22.87
C ILE A 123 12.48 7.27 -23.60
N VAL A 124 11.18 7.61 -23.64
CA VAL A 124 10.71 8.87 -24.23
C VAL A 124 11.31 10.09 -23.51
N CYS A 125 11.33 10.08 -22.17
CA CYS A 125 11.94 11.15 -21.37
C CYS A 125 13.44 11.30 -21.67
N ALA A 126 14.17 10.19 -21.81
CA ALA A 126 15.58 10.18 -22.17
C ALA A 126 15.81 10.74 -23.60
N LEU A 127 15.04 10.31 -24.59
CA LEU A 127 15.12 10.79 -25.97
C LEU A 127 14.77 12.29 -26.08
N MET A 128 13.79 12.76 -25.32
CA MET A 128 13.41 14.18 -25.28
C MET A 128 14.37 15.03 -24.43
N ARG A 129 15.36 14.43 -23.81
CA ARG A 129 16.33 15.10 -22.93
C ARG A 129 15.66 15.99 -21.87
N VAL A 130 14.57 15.49 -21.28
CA VAL A 130 13.81 16.22 -20.26
C VAL A 130 14.59 16.31 -18.95
N GLY A 131 15.52 15.39 -18.70
CA GLY A 131 16.46 15.35 -17.58
C GLY A 131 17.80 14.76 -17.99
N GLU A 132 18.78 14.84 -17.10
CA GLU A 132 20.06 14.16 -17.27
C GLU A 132 19.94 12.69 -16.87
N GLU A 133 20.21 11.77 -17.81
CA GLU A 133 20.08 10.32 -17.60
C GLU A 133 20.90 9.84 -16.40
N LYS A 134 22.15 10.32 -16.31
CA LYS A 134 23.08 9.93 -15.26
C LYS A 134 22.59 10.36 -13.86
N GLU A 135 22.08 11.57 -13.76
CA GLU A 135 21.50 12.09 -12.51
C GLU A 135 20.19 11.37 -12.17
N SER A 136 19.33 11.10 -13.15
CA SER A 136 18.10 10.34 -12.96
C SER A 136 18.38 8.93 -12.43
N LEU A 137 19.38 8.23 -12.94
CA LEU A 137 19.79 6.91 -12.48
C LEU A 137 20.35 6.93 -11.04
N LEU A 138 21.03 8.00 -10.65
CA LEU A 138 21.51 8.16 -9.26
C LEU A 138 20.37 8.36 -8.25
N HIS A 139 19.24 8.92 -8.69
CA HIS A 139 18.05 9.09 -7.84
C HIS A 139 17.15 7.86 -7.76
N VAL A 140 17.41 6.82 -8.55
CA VAL A 140 16.70 5.54 -8.41
C VAL A 140 17.02 4.93 -7.03
N PRO A 141 16.01 4.52 -6.26
CA PRO A 141 16.23 3.95 -4.93
C PRO A 141 16.72 2.49 -5.03
N TRP A 142 17.94 2.30 -5.50
CA TRP A 142 18.56 1.00 -5.71
C TRP A 142 18.56 0.11 -4.48
N SER A 143 18.81 0.70 -3.30
CA SER A 143 18.75 -0.03 -2.02
C SER A 143 17.37 -0.64 -1.77
N THR A 144 16.30 0.10 -2.08
CA THR A 144 14.92 -0.38 -1.95
C THR A 144 14.62 -1.50 -2.94
N LEU A 145 15.07 -1.38 -4.19
CA LEU A 145 14.88 -2.41 -5.22
C LEU A 145 15.59 -3.72 -4.84
N ILE A 146 16.85 -3.62 -4.41
CA ILE A 146 17.63 -4.78 -3.95
C ILE A 146 17.00 -5.40 -2.70
N MET A 147 16.53 -4.58 -1.76
CA MET A 147 15.84 -5.05 -0.56
C MET A 147 14.56 -5.82 -0.92
N ILE A 148 13.70 -5.27 -1.78
CA ILE A 148 12.45 -5.93 -2.20
C ILE A 148 12.76 -7.25 -2.90
N GLY A 149 13.72 -7.27 -3.82
CA GLY A 149 14.13 -8.49 -4.52
C GLY A 149 14.71 -9.55 -3.58
N GLY A 150 15.61 -9.15 -2.68
CA GLY A 150 16.23 -10.04 -1.70
C GLY A 150 15.21 -10.61 -0.70
N MET A 151 14.33 -9.75 -0.17
CA MET A 151 13.24 -10.20 0.73
C MET A 151 12.28 -11.14 0.02
N GLY A 152 11.93 -10.87 -1.24
CA GLY A 152 11.09 -11.76 -2.03
C GLY A 152 11.69 -13.16 -2.18
N MET A 153 13.03 -13.27 -2.39
CA MET A 153 13.73 -14.54 -2.41
C MET A 153 13.70 -15.27 -1.06
N LEU A 154 13.99 -14.55 0.04
CA LEU A 154 13.92 -15.11 1.39
C LEU A 154 12.52 -15.62 1.75
N VAL A 155 11.49 -14.84 1.44
CA VAL A 155 10.09 -15.26 1.63
C VAL A 155 9.78 -16.50 0.80
N SER A 156 10.23 -16.57 -0.46
CA SER A 156 10.02 -17.74 -1.32
C SER A 156 10.66 -19.00 -0.72
N ILE A 157 11.84 -18.88 -0.13
CA ILE A 157 12.52 -19.97 0.57
C ILE A 157 11.75 -20.38 1.82
N ALA A 158 11.32 -19.43 2.64
CA ALA A 158 10.53 -19.67 3.84
C ALA A 158 9.20 -20.39 3.53
N VAL A 159 8.52 -19.97 2.45
CA VAL A 159 7.32 -20.63 1.94
C VAL A 159 7.59 -22.10 1.60
N LYS A 160 8.66 -22.36 0.84
CA LYS A 160 9.06 -23.72 0.48
C LYS A 160 9.51 -24.56 1.68
N ALA A 161 10.05 -23.93 2.71
CA ALA A 161 10.44 -24.58 3.98
C ALA A 161 9.26 -24.95 4.88
N GLY A 162 8.01 -24.64 4.48
CA GLY A 162 6.81 -25.00 5.24
C GLY A 162 6.37 -23.97 6.27
N THR A 163 6.93 -22.75 6.26
CA THR A 163 6.53 -21.68 7.20
C THR A 163 5.03 -21.35 7.11
N ILE A 164 4.44 -21.47 5.89
CA ILE A 164 3.00 -21.23 5.69
C ILE A 164 2.16 -22.23 6.50
N SER A 165 2.51 -23.51 6.48
CA SER A 165 1.77 -24.55 7.22
C SER A 165 1.88 -24.38 8.74
N LEU A 166 3.04 -23.94 9.23
CA LEU A 166 3.22 -23.60 10.66
C LEU A 166 2.36 -22.41 11.07
N LEU A 167 2.39 -21.32 10.30
CA LEU A 167 1.57 -20.13 10.57
C LEU A 167 0.07 -20.45 10.47
N ALA A 168 -0.34 -21.20 9.45
CA ALA A 168 -1.73 -21.64 9.30
C ALA A 168 -2.18 -22.53 10.47
N GLY A 169 -1.30 -23.40 10.97
CA GLY A 169 -1.54 -24.20 12.16
C GLY A 169 -1.77 -23.36 13.41
N TRP A 170 -0.94 -22.35 13.65
CA TRP A 170 -1.09 -21.46 14.82
C TRP A 170 -2.38 -20.63 14.74
N VAL A 171 -2.66 -20.06 13.58
CA VAL A 171 -3.88 -19.26 13.38
C VAL A 171 -5.14 -20.13 13.40
N GLY A 172 -5.06 -21.39 12.94
CA GLY A 172 -6.19 -22.33 12.93
C GLY A 172 -6.69 -22.73 14.30
N HIS A 173 -5.90 -22.59 15.37
CA HIS A 173 -6.34 -22.81 16.76
C HIS A 173 -7.02 -21.59 17.37
N THR A 174 -7.04 -20.46 16.67
CA THR A 174 -7.66 -19.22 17.13
C THR A 174 -9.18 -19.26 16.89
N PRO A 175 -10.03 -18.73 17.80
CA PRO A 175 -11.45 -18.59 17.55
C PRO A 175 -11.73 -17.88 16.23
N ARG A 176 -12.69 -18.36 15.44
CA ARG A 176 -12.99 -17.86 14.09
C ARG A 176 -13.10 -16.34 14.02
N LEU A 177 -13.76 -15.72 15.01
CA LEU A 177 -13.94 -14.27 15.09
C LEU A 177 -12.61 -13.49 15.20
N LEU A 178 -11.59 -14.08 15.79
CA LEU A 178 -10.29 -13.44 16.03
C LEU A 178 -9.27 -13.71 14.92
N ILE A 179 -9.50 -14.67 14.04
CA ILE A 179 -8.57 -14.98 12.93
C ILE A 179 -8.25 -13.74 12.07
N PRO A 180 -9.23 -12.93 11.60
CA PRO A 180 -8.96 -11.72 10.84
C PRO A 180 -8.12 -10.71 11.62
N VAL A 181 -8.39 -10.57 12.93
CA VAL A 181 -7.66 -9.64 13.80
C VAL A 181 -6.22 -10.08 14.01
N VAL A 182 -5.98 -11.38 14.19
CA VAL A 182 -4.63 -11.95 14.32
C VAL A 182 -3.84 -11.76 13.01
N LEU A 183 -4.47 -12.01 11.86
CA LEU A 183 -3.83 -11.75 10.55
C LEU A 183 -3.53 -10.27 10.34
N CYS A 184 -4.45 -9.39 10.73
CA CYS A 184 -4.25 -7.94 10.70
C CYS A 184 -3.04 -7.52 11.56
N PHE A 185 -2.96 -8.01 12.80
CA PHE A 185 -1.85 -7.74 13.70
C PHE A 185 -0.52 -8.29 13.17
N LEU A 186 -0.51 -9.53 12.69
CA LEU A 186 0.68 -10.15 12.11
C LEU A 186 1.17 -9.38 10.88
N ALA A 187 0.27 -8.96 10.01
CA ALA A 187 0.59 -8.13 8.86
C ALA A 187 1.16 -6.77 9.28
N ALA A 188 0.60 -6.15 10.32
CA ALA A 188 1.10 -4.90 10.88
C ALA A 188 2.53 -5.04 11.40
N VAL A 189 2.80 -6.07 12.20
CA VAL A 189 4.16 -6.34 12.73
C VAL A 189 5.15 -6.61 11.61
N LEU A 190 4.80 -7.45 10.64
CA LEU A 190 5.67 -7.75 9.51
C LEU A 190 5.98 -6.51 8.67
N ASN A 191 5.00 -5.66 8.39
CA ASN A 191 5.24 -4.45 7.61
C ASN A 191 6.00 -3.38 8.38
N MET A 192 5.78 -3.29 9.70
CA MET A 192 6.51 -2.35 10.56
C MET A 192 8.02 -2.54 10.45
N PHE A 193 8.49 -3.79 10.42
CA PHE A 193 9.92 -4.13 10.33
C PHE A 193 10.38 -4.49 8.91
N GLY A 194 9.48 -5.03 8.08
CA GLY A 194 9.79 -5.44 6.70
C GLY A 194 9.85 -4.29 5.69
N GLY A 195 9.37 -3.11 6.05
CA GLY A 195 9.48 -1.87 5.28
C GLY A 195 8.62 -1.79 4.02
N SER A 196 8.05 -2.90 3.52
CA SER A 196 7.25 -2.92 2.29
C SER A 196 6.11 -3.93 2.37
N PHE A 197 4.88 -3.45 2.27
CA PHE A 197 3.71 -4.33 2.23
C PHE A 197 3.75 -5.27 1.02
N VAL A 198 3.99 -4.73 -0.16
CA VAL A 198 3.97 -5.49 -1.42
C VAL A 198 5.18 -6.41 -1.55
N GLY A 199 6.35 -5.97 -1.07
CA GLY A 199 7.59 -6.73 -1.20
C GLY A 199 7.74 -7.84 -0.16
N VAL A 200 7.11 -7.71 1.00
CA VAL A 200 7.32 -8.63 2.14
C VAL A 200 6.01 -9.24 2.62
N VAL A 201 5.05 -8.39 3.03
CA VAL A 201 3.85 -8.87 3.75
C VAL A 201 2.92 -9.65 2.84
N ALA A 202 2.61 -9.12 1.66
CA ALA A 202 1.68 -9.77 0.75
C ALA A 202 2.21 -11.12 0.24
N PRO A 203 3.46 -11.27 -0.23
CA PRO A 203 4.00 -12.58 -0.61
C PRO A 203 4.05 -13.57 0.56
N ALA A 204 4.30 -13.10 1.80
CA ALA A 204 4.39 -13.97 2.97
C ALA A 204 3.01 -14.44 3.45
N LEU A 205 2.03 -13.53 3.54
CA LEU A 205 0.75 -13.82 4.19
C LEU A 205 -0.37 -14.22 3.23
N PHE A 206 -0.36 -13.80 1.97
CA PHE A 206 -1.44 -14.13 1.04
C PHE A 206 -1.60 -15.64 0.80
N PRO A 207 -0.53 -16.44 0.67
CA PRO A 207 -0.66 -17.90 0.63
C PRO A 207 -1.22 -18.49 1.92
N VAL A 208 -0.86 -17.91 3.10
CA VAL A 208 -1.42 -18.32 4.40
C VAL A 208 -2.92 -18.02 4.44
N VAL A 209 -3.32 -16.82 4.03
CA VAL A 209 -4.74 -16.40 3.94
C VAL A 209 -5.54 -17.34 3.04
N ALA A 210 -5.01 -17.69 1.85
CA ALA A 210 -5.65 -18.63 0.94
C ALA A 210 -5.87 -20.01 1.58
N THR A 211 -4.86 -20.51 2.28
CA THR A 211 -4.92 -21.79 2.99
C THR A 211 -5.94 -21.75 4.11
N LEU A 212 -5.95 -20.70 4.92
CA LEU A 212 -6.90 -20.52 6.01
C LEU A 212 -8.33 -20.37 5.51
N ALA A 213 -8.57 -19.61 4.46
CA ALA A 213 -9.89 -19.47 3.85
C ALA A 213 -10.49 -20.83 3.48
N ARG A 214 -9.67 -21.70 2.87
CA ARG A 214 -10.08 -23.07 2.50
C ARG A 214 -10.28 -23.98 3.70
N ALA A 215 -9.41 -23.89 4.71
CA ALA A 215 -9.46 -24.75 5.89
C ALA A 215 -10.61 -24.39 6.83
N THR A 216 -10.90 -23.11 7.00
CA THR A 216 -11.92 -22.60 7.94
C THR A 216 -13.27 -22.35 7.30
N GLY A 217 -13.36 -22.30 5.96
CA GLY A 217 -14.55 -21.89 5.22
C GLY A 217 -14.92 -20.41 5.39
N MET A 218 -13.99 -19.58 5.91
CA MET A 218 -14.20 -18.14 6.07
C MET A 218 -14.10 -17.41 4.73
N SER A 219 -14.78 -16.27 4.63
CA SER A 219 -14.73 -15.42 3.44
C SER A 219 -13.28 -14.98 3.11
N PRO A 220 -12.76 -15.32 1.92
CA PRO A 220 -11.45 -14.81 1.48
C PRO A 220 -11.39 -13.29 1.48
N VAL A 221 -12.51 -12.62 1.14
CA VAL A 221 -12.62 -11.15 1.14
C VAL A 221 -12.28 -10.59 2.51
N LEU A 222 -12.84 -11.17 3.58
CA LEU A 222 -12.59 -10.73 4.95
C LEU A 222 -11.11 -10.90 5.33
N LEU A 223 -10.54 -12.08 5.08
CA LEU A 223 -9.17 -12.39 5.49
C LEU A 223 -8.13 -11.56 4.73
N TYR A 224 -8.28 -11.41 3.41
CA TYR A 224 -7.40 -10.55 2.61
C TYR A 224 -7.52 -9.08 2.99
N THR A 225 -8.75 -8.59 3.24
CA THR A 225 -8.98 -7.21 3.67
C THR A 225 -8.31 -6.94 5.01
N SER A 226 -8.50 -7.81 6.00
CA SER A 226 -7.89 -7.67 7.33
C SER A 226 -6.37 -7.68 7.27
N THR A 227 -5.78 -8.60 6.52
CA THR A 227 -4.32 -8.67 6.31
C THR A 227 -3.79 -7.39 5.65
N THR A 228 -4.50 -6.88 4.65
CA THR A 228 -4.06 -5.70 3.88
C THR A 228 -4.14 -4.43 4.71
N ILE A 229 -5.26 -4.19 5.41
CA ILE A 229 -5.41 -2.98 6.24
C ILE A 229 -4.40 -2.97 7.39
N GLY A 230 -4.11 -4.12 7.99
CA GLY A 230 -3.09 -4.24 9.03
C GLY A 230 -1.69 -3.87 8.52
N GLY A 231 -1.28 -4.44 7.40
CA GLY A 231 0.01 -4.12 6.81
C GLY A 231 0.11 -2.66 6.36
N LEU A 232 -0.91 -2.13 5.69
CA LEU A 232 -0.89 -0.73 5.23
C LEU A 232 -0.98 0.28 6.39
N ALA A 233 -1.58 -0.07 7.52
CA ALA A 233 -1.67 0.80 8.71
C ALA A 233 -0.29 1.17 9.27
N THR A 234 0.71 0.32 9.09
CA THR A 234 2.08 0.58 9.56
C THR A 234 2.97 1.28 8.53
N GLY A 235 2.40 1.72 7.41
CA GLY A 235 3.13 2.52 6.41
C GLY A 235 3.63 3.88 6.91
N ILE A 236 3.13 4.37 8.05
CA ILE A 236 3.62 5.56 8.76
C ILE A 236 4.78 5.24 9.70
N SER A 237 5.12 3.98 9.92
CA SER A 237 6.23 3.60 10.80
C SER A 237 7.54 4.22 10.33
N PRO A 238 8.38 4.76 11.24
CA PRO A 238 9.71 5.28 10.89
C PRO A 238 10.60 4.25 10.17
N PHE A 239 10.34 2.96 10.37
CA PHE A 239 11.07 1.86 9.75
C PHE A 239 10.48 1.44 8.39
N SER A 240 9.31 1.96 8.02
CA SER A 240 8.70 1.74 6.70
C SER A 240 9.25 2.72 5.67
N ALA A 241 9.08 2.40 4.38
CA ALA A 241 9.48 3.30 3.31
C ALA A 241 8.77 4.67 3.38
N GLY A 242 7.49 4.68 3.82
CA GLY A 242 6.70 5.91 3.96
C GLY A 242 7.19 6.81 5.09
N GLY A 243 7.32 6.29 6.30
CA GLY A 243 7.79 7.06 7.46
C GLY A 243 9.25 7.51 7.30
N ALA A 244 10.12 6.63 6.81
CA ALA A 244 11.50 7.01 6.50
C ALA A 244 11.59 8.18 5.49
N MET A 245 10.65 8.25 4.55
CA MET A 245 10.57 9.36 3.60
C MET A 245 10.15 10.66 4.28
N VAL A 246 9.18 10.63 5.19
CA VAL A 246 8.78 11.78 6.01
C VAL A 246 9.96 12.29 6.82
N LEU A 247 10.67 11.41 7.54
CA LEU A 247 11.84 11.77 8.33
C LEU A 247 12.97 12.36 7.47
N ARG A 248 13.14 11.89 6.23
CA ARG A 248 14.16 12.43 5.32
C ARG A 248 13.90 13.88 4.93
N PHE A 249 12.63 14.27 4.77
CA PHE A 249 12.23 15.62 4.39
C PHE A 249 11.95 16.54 5.59
N THR A 250 12.01 16.01 6.81
CA THR A 250 11.91 16.80 8.04
C THR A 250 13.25 17.47 8.35
N ASP A 251 13.20 18.72 8.82
CA ASP A 251 14.38 19.48 9.25
C ASP A 251 15.14 18.72 10.34
N LYS A 252 16.48 18.85 10.34
CA LYS A 252 17.35 18.08 11.22
C LYS A 252 17.01 18.26 12.71
N ASP A 253 16.62 19.48 13.10
CA ASP A 253 16.33 19.84 14.48
C ASP A 253 14.97 19.29 14.96
N GLU A 254 14.04 19.00 14.03
CA GLU A 254 12.71 18.45 14.33
C GLU A 254 12.59 16.94 14.07
N ARG A 255 13.66 16.31 13.58
CA ARG A 255 13.63 14.91 13.14
C ARG A 255 13.38 13.93 14.28
N ASP A 256 13.98 14.17 15.45
CA ASP A 256 13.79 13.31 16.61
C ASP A 256 12.37 13.42 17.17
N ASP A 257 11.83 14.62 17.20
CA ASP A 257 10.42 14.86 17.58
C ASP A 257 9.45 14.19 16.60
N MET A 258 9.72 14.28 15.28
CA MET A 258 8.92 13.64 14.27
C MET A 258 8.99 12.11 14.40
N PHE A 259 10.17 11.54 14.61
CA PHE A 259 10.35 10.12 14.86
C PHE A 259 9.52 9.65 16.07
N HIS A 260 9.57 10.37 17.17
CA HIS A 260 8.78 10.06 18.36
C HIS A 260 7.27 10.18 18.10
N ARG A 261 6.82 11.17 17.34
CA ARG A 261 5.41 11.33 16.98
C ARG A 261 4.91 10.20 16.08
N GLU A 262 5.68 9.82 15.07
CA GLU A 262 5.34 8.68 14.20
C GLU A 262 5.28 7.38 14.99
N PHE A 263 6.26 7.12 15.84
CA PHE A 263 6.38 5.86 16.55
C PHE A 263 5.42 5.76 17.76
N ALA A 264 5.33 6.80 18.59
CA ALA A 264 4.57 6.75 19.84
C ALA A 264 3.11 7.13 19.68
N VAL A 265 2.73 7.88 18.66
CA VAL A 265 1.34 8.33 18.44
C VAL A 265 0.81 7.79 17.12
N GLY A 266 1.48 8.02 16.01
CA GLY A 266 1.00 7.66 14.68
C GLY A 266 0.79 6.16 14.53
N LEU A 267 1.81 5.38 14.85
CA LEU A 267 1.79 3.93 14.72
C LEU A 267 0.70 3.25 15.58
N PRO A 268 0.60 3.51 16.90
CA PRO A 268 -0.44 2.90 17.73
C PRO A 268 -1.86 3.27 17.30
N VAL A 269 -2.08 4.52 16.89
CA VAL A 269 -3.40 4.97 16.40
C VAL A 269 -3.77 4.23 15.11
N CYS A 270 -2.84 4.15 14.15
CA CYS A 270 -3.10 3.48 12.88
C CYS A 270 -3.31 1.97 13.06
N VAL A 271 -2.48 1.31 13.85
CA VAL A 271 -2.62 -0.13 14.14
C VAL A 271 -3.90 -0.39 14.94
N GLY A 272 -4.18 0.41 15.97
CA GLY A 272 -5.41 0.32 16.74
C GLY A 272 -6.66 0.46 15.87
N ALA A 273 -6.69 1.46 14.98
CA ALA A 273 -7.78 1.63 14.03
C ALA A 273 -7.94 0.42 13.08
N ALA A 274 -6.83 -0.13 12.57
CA ALA A 274 -6.86 -1.32 11.72
C ALA A 274 -7.39 -2.56 12.44
N LEU A 275 -7.00 -2.78 13.69
CA LEU A 275 -7.49 -3.89 14.51
C LEU A 275 -8.99 -3.75 14.79
N VAL A 276 -9.45 -2.55 15.15
CA VAL A 276 -10.88 -2.28 15.38
C VAL A 276 -11.69 -2.51 14.10
N VAL A 277 -11.23 -1.97 12.96
CA VAL A 277 -11.90 -2.16 11.67
C VAL A 277 -11.90 -3.64 11.27
N SER A 278 -10.78 -4.36 11.45
CA SER A 278 -10.71 -5.80 11.20
C SER A 278 -11.72 -6.58 12.06
N PHE A 279 -11.85 -6.23 13.33
CA PHE A 279 -12.83 -6.84 14.24
C PHE A 279 -14.27 -6.55 13.80
N LEU A 280 -14.58 -5.30 13.45
CA LEU A 280 -15.90 -4.92 12.93
C LEU A 280 -16.24 -5.65 11.62
N CYS A 281 -15.27 -5.73 10.69
CA CYS A 281 -15.43 -6.52 9.47
C CYS A 281 -15.69 -8.00 9.77
N SER A 282 -15.04 -8.55 10.80
CA SER A 282 -15.27 -9.93 11.26
C SER A 282 -16.67 -10.15 11.81
N LEU A 283 -17.29 -9.15 12.44
CA LEU A 283 -18.67 -9.23 12.92
C LEU A 283 -19.71 -9.13 11.80
N VAL A 284 -19.37 -8.42 10.71
CA VAL A 284 -20.31 -8.16 9.60
C VAL A 284 -20.19 -9.20 8.49
N LEU A 285 -18.99 -9.69 8.21
CA LEU A 285 -18.67 -10.57 7.08
C LEU A 285 -18.24 -11.98 7.48
N GLY A 286 -18.08 -12.24 8.79
CA GLY A 286 -17.65 -13.52 9.36
C GLY A 286 -18.84 -14.37 9.89
#